data_0494e391a5c65700bc9f9b9e92de8cf7
#
_entry.id   0494e391a5c65700bc9f9b9e92de8cf7
#
_cell.length_a   1.000
_cell.length_b   1.000
_cell.length_c   1.000
_cell.angle_alpha   90.00
_cell.angle_beta   90.00
_cell.angle_gamma   90.00
#
_symmetry.space_group_name_H-M   'P 1'
#
loop_
_entity.id
_entity.type
_entity.pdbx_description
1 polymer ?
#
loop_
_entity_poly.entity_id
_entity_poly.type
_entity_poly.pdbx_seq_one_letter_code
_entity_poly.pdbx_strand_id
1 'polypeptide(L)'
;MPILIGHFLLLCAALAATPLSFAAHHSSDPGKDALTPIEKAAEYPLLLRRTTLIVRDIEASLALYQAALGMEIIYDEQIARPHSSEDREQRLRLIFLRASHDHVGVIGLIDYEYGYPEHPAHSKPIRHEGFTPGNPILLFNTQALADRWPTIAATPGVKVVKAPGLRTYPGYDGGPDIKVMVSIFYDPDGYLVELNQIVTE
;
A
#
# COMPACT_ATOMS: atom_id res chain seq x y z
N MET A 1 -9.10 -12.50 40.35
CA MET A 1 -8.13 -12.81 39.29
C MET A 1 -8.06 -11.58 38.39
N PRO A 2 -6.99 -10.80 38.40
CA PRO A 2 -6.88 -9.64 37.57
C PRO A 2 -6.34 -10.02 36.18
N ILE A 3 -7.02 -9.52 35.16
CA ILE A 3 -6.67 -9.67 33.77
C ILE A 3 -5.49 -8.72 33.49
N LEU A 4 -4.32 -9.28 33.20
CA LEU A 4 -3.16 -8.51 32.73
C LEU A 4 -3.41 -8.07 31.28
N ILE A 5 -3.65 -6.78 31.09
CA ILE A 5 -3.65 -6.12 29.79
C ILE A 5 -2.19 -5.89 29.40
N GLY A 6 -1.68 -6.76 28.50
CA GLY A 6 -0.34 -6.61 27.94
C GLY A 6 -0.25 -5.38 27.06
N HIS A 7 0.54 -4.40 27.48
CA HIS A 7 0.88 -3.24 26.68
C HIS A 7 1.79 -3.65 25.52
N PHE A 8 1.27 -3.57 24.30
CA PHE A 8 2.04 -3.70 23.09
C PHE A 8 2.84 -2.40 22.88
N LEU A 9 4.06 -2.38 23.41
CA LEU A 9 5.01 -1.31 23.07
C LEU A 9 5.54 -1.59 21.67
N LEU A 10 5.10 -0.78 20.71
CA LEU A 10 5.69 -0.72 19.38
C LEU A 10 7.08 -0.11 19.50
N LEU A 11 8.10 -0.95 19.63
CA LEU A 11 9.50 -0.52 19.71
C LEU A 11 9.92 -0.09 18.29
N CYS A 12 9.79 1.20 17.98
CA CYS A 12 10.52 1.81 16.88
C CYS A 12 12.00 1.81 17.26
N ALA A 13 12.73 0.77 16.88
CA ALA A 13 14.18 0.75 16.97
C ALA A 13 14.71 1.89 16.08
N ALA A 14 15.22 2.94 16.70
CA ALA A 14 16.05 3.92 16.04
C ALA A 14 17.36 3.24 15.67
N LEU A 15 17.47 2.76 14.44
CA LEU A 15 18.74 2.38 13.85
C LEU A 15 19.55 3.67 13.66
N ALA A 16 20.60 3.82 14.45
CA ALA A 16 21.64 4.80 14.20
C ALA A 16 22.29 4.45 12.85
N ALA A 17 21.97 5.22 11.83
CA ALA A 17 22.55 5.07 10.51
C ALA A 17 24.00 5.56 10.53
N THR A 18 24.95 4.63 10.43
CA THR A 18 26.26 4.95 9.88
C THR A 18 26.08 5.27 8.39
N PRO A 19 26.69 6.33 7.84
CA PRO A 19 26.53 6.66 6.43
C PRO A 19 27.32 5.65 5.59
N LEU A 20 26.61 4.67 5.00
CA LEU A 20 27.13 3.94 3.86
C LEU A 20 27.03 4.86 2.65
N SER A 21 28.17 5.34 2.20
CA SER A 21 28.33 6.11 0.98
C SER A 21 27.99 5.22 -0.22
N PHE A 22 26.75 5.27 -0.68
CA PHE A 22 26.40 4.76 -1.99
C PHE A 22 26.73 5.82 -3.03
N ALA A 23 27.73 5.54 -3.85
CA ALA A 23 28.00 6.33 -5.05
C ALA A 23 26.85 6.13 -6.04
N ALA A 24 25.86 7.02 -6.01
CA ALA A 24 24.84 7.11 -7.02
C ALA A 24 25.45 7.64 -8.32
N HIS A 25 25.42 6.84 -9.37
CA HIS A 25 25.63 7.35 -10.73
C HIS A 25 24.47 8.29 -11.06
N HIS A 26 24.71 9.59 -10.90
CA HIS A 26 23.86 10.64 -11.41
C HIS A 26 24.06 10.77 -12.92
N SER A 27 23.08 10.31 -13.68
CA SER A 27 22.88 10.83 -15.02
C SER A 27 22.15 12.16 -14.90
N SER A 28 22.86 13.25 -15.11
CA SER A 28 22.33 14.61 -15.10
C SER A 28 21.49 14.83 -16.38
N ASP A 29 20.18 14.80 -16.21
CA ASP A 29 19.21 15.32 -17.19
C ASP A 29 18.94 16.79 -16.82
N PRO A 30 19.26 17.79 -17.69
CA PRO A 30 19.23 19.23 -17.36
C PRO A 30 17.80 19.85 -17.38
N GLY A 31 16.76 19.08 -17.05
CA GLY A 31 15.37 19.53 -17.07
C GLY A 31 14.60 19.38 -15.76
N LYS A 32 15.22 19.01 -14.63
CA LYS A 32 14.53 18.71 -13.36
C LYS A 32 14.99 19.55 -12.16
N ASP A 33 14.96 20.87 -12.31
CA ASP A 33 15.01 21.78 -11.14
C ASP A 33 13.63 21.98 -10.48
N ALA A 34 12.77 20.98 -10.51
CA ALA A 34 11.62 20.94 -9.61
C ALA A 34 12.09 20.31 -8.29
N LEU A 35 11.95 21.04 -7.18
CA LEU A 35 12.18 20.56 -5.82
C LEU A 35 11.75 19.11 -5.69
N THR A 36 12.68 18.25 -5.25
CA THR A 36 12.31 16.85 -4.99
C THR A 36 11.21 16.85 -3.93
N PRO A 37 10.25 15.95 -4.02
CA PRO A 37 9.17 15.88 -3.02
C PRO A 37 9.66 15.63 -1.58
N ILE A 38 10.91 15.22 -1.36
CA ILE A 38 11.55 15.21 -0.04
C ILE A 38 11.73 16.63 0.49
N GLU A 39 12.19 17.55 -0.34
CA GLU A 39 12.37 18.96 0.06
C GLU A 39 11.02 19.61 0.36
N LYS A 40 9.98 19.28 -0.42
CA LYS A 40 8.59 19.68 -0.13
C LYS A 40 8.04 19.00 1.12
N ALA A 41 8.38 17.72 1.36
CA ALA A 41 7.94 16.99 2.55
C ALA A 41 8.52 17.58 3.84
N ALA A 42 9.71 18.20 3.78
CA ALA A 42 10.31 18.90 4.92
C ALA A 42 9.53 20.16 5.35
N GLU A 43 8.69 20.70 4.47
CA GLU A 43 7.80 21.83 4.78
C GLU A 43 6.58 21.43 5.62
N TYR A 44 6.25 20.13 5.70
CA TYR A 44 5.09 19.63 6.44
C TYR A 44 5.53 19.06 7.80
N PRO A 45 4.96 19.54 8.91
CA PRO A 45 5.30 19.05 10.25
C PRO A 45 4.86 17.59 10.48
N LEU A 46 3.92 17.08 9.68
CA LEU A 46 3.42 15.71 9.72
C LEU A 46 3.12 15.24 8.29
N LEU A 47 3.61 14.06 7.93
CA LEU A 47 3.42 13.48 6.61
C LEU A 47 3.01 12.00 6.73
N LEU A 48 1.88 11.62 6.14
CA LEU A 48 1.52 10.21 5.95
C LEU A 48 2.36 9.64 4.81
N ARG A 49 3.46 8.97 5.15
CA ARG A 49 4.39 8.41 4.16
C ARG A 49 3.87 7.15 3.52
N ARG A 50 3.40 6.21 4.34
CA ARG A 50 3.14 4.84 3.95
C ARG A 50 1.94 4.27 4.68
N THR A 51 1.12 3.52 3.96
CA THR A 51 0.16 2.58 4.52
C THR A 51 0.73 1.18 4.40
N THR A 52 0.86 0.44 5.51
CA THR A 52 1.37 -0.93 5.48
C THR A 52 0.22 -1.91 5.67
N LEU A 53 0.13 -2.85 4.74
CA LEU A 53 -0.86 -3.92 4.71
C LEU A 53 -0.20 -5.22 5.17
N ILE A 54 -0.84 -5.91 6.10
CA ILE A 54 -0.44 -7.26 6.51
C ILE A 54 -1.16 -8.21 5.56
N VAL A 55 -0.38 -8.97 4.80
CA VAL A 55 -0.88 -9.84 3.73
C VAL A 55 -0.62 -11.30 4.04
N ARG A 56 -1.44 -12.19 3.48
CA ARG A 56 -1.35 -13.65 3.64
C ARG A 56 -0.38 -14.27 2.66
N ASP A 57 -0.37 -13.71 1.46
CA ASP A 57 0.41 -14.15 0.32
C ASP A 57 0.89 -12.89 -0.41
N ILE A 58 2.17 -12.62 -0.26
CA ILE A 58 2.77 -11.41 -0.82
C ILE A 58 2.80 -11.46 -2.36
N GLU A 59 2.87 -12.65 -2.97
CA GLU A 59 2.86 -12.80 -4.42
C GLU A 59 1.46 -12.50 -4.99
N ALA A 60 0.40 -12.93 -4.30
CA ALA A 60 -0.96 -12.56 -4.66
C ALA A 60 -1.18 -11.04 -4.60
N SER A 61 -0.63 -10.39 -3.57
CA SER A 61 -0.69 -8.93 -3.44
C SER A 61 0.14 -8.22 -4.52
N LEU A 62 1.31 -8.74 -4.88
CA LEU A 62 2.14 -8.21 -5.97
C LEU A 62 1.44 -8.33 -7.33
N ALA A 63 0.70 -9.41 -7.58
CA ALA A 63 -0.09 -9.55 -8.81
C ALA A 63 -1.10 -8.40 -8.98
N LEU A 64 -1.67 -7.89 -7.88
CA LEU A 64 -2.55 -6.73 -7.91
C LEU A 64 -1.76 -5.40 -7.94
N TYR A 65 -0.98 -5.14 -6.89
CA TYR A 65 -0.41 -3.80 -6.68
C TYR A 65 0.72 -3.48 -7.67
N GLN A 66 1.61 -4.44 -7.95
CA GLN A 66 2.69 -4.26 -8.91
C GLN A 66 2.21 -4.49 -10.34
N ALA A 67 1.67 -5.67 -10.65
CA ALA A 67 1.40 -6.05 -12.03
C ALA A 67 0.15 -5.33 -12.59
N ALA A 68 -0.99 -5.37 -11.89
CA ALA A 68 -2.24 -4.81 -12.40
C ALA A 68 -2.35 -3.29 -12.20
N LEU A 69 -1.99 -2.79 -11.01
CA LEU A 69 -2.00 -1.35 -10.71
C LEU A 69 -0.74 -0.63 -11.18
N GLY A 70 0.35 -1.35 -11.52
CA GLY A 70 1.57 -0.79 -12.08
C GLY A 70 2.43 -0.01 -11.09
N MET A 71 2.38 -0.36 -9.81
CA MET A 71 3.27 0.22 -8.80
C MET A 71 4.69 -0.34 -8.95
N GLU A 72 5.67 0.46 -8.57
CA GLU A 72 7.08 0.08 -8.63
C GLU A 72 7.60 -0.37 -7.26
N ILE A 73 8.31 -1.51 -7.22
CA ILE A 73 9.02 -1.94 -6.01
C ILE A 73 10.21 -1.03 -5.78
N ILE A 74 10.26 -0.38 -4.61
CA ILE A 74 11.37 0.48 -4.18
C ILE A 74 12.14 -0.10 -2.98
N TYR A 75 11.63 -1.19 -2.40
CA TYR A 75 12.27 -1.93 -1.31
C TYR A 75 11.71 -3.34 -1.26
N ASP A 76 12.56 -4.35 -1.08
CA ASP A 76 12.17 -5.77 -0.95
C ASP A 76 13.21 -6.49 -0.09
N GLU A 77 12.83 -6.85 1.14
CA GLU A 77 13.73 -7.49 2.09
C GLU A 77 13.07 -8.66 2.81
N GLN A 78 13.82 -9.74 2.96
CA GLN A 78 13.48 -10.85 3.83
C GLN A 78 14.20 -10.68 5.16
N ILE A 79 13.44 -10.68 6.25
CA ILE A 79 13.94 -10.44 7.59
C ILE A 79 13.68 -11.68 8.43
N ALA A 80 14.75 -12.25 9.01
CA ALA A 80 14.68 -13.35 9.97
C ALA A 80 14.87 -12.80 11.39
N ARG A 81 14.02 -13.22 12.32
CA ARG A 81 14.09 -12.82 13.73
C ARG A 81 13.53 -13.91 14.64
N PRO A 82 13.87 -13.91 15.94
CA PRO A 82 13.19 -14.78 16.90
C PRO A 82 11.67 -14.52 16.91
N HIS A 83 10.87 -15.58 16.89
CA HIS A 83 9.41 -15.46 17.00
C HIS A 83 9.03 -14.91 18.40
N SER A 84 7.99 -14.08 18.47
CA SER A 84 7.63 -13.37 19.71
C SER A 84 7.07 -14.27 20.81
N SER A 85 6.55 -15.44 20.49
CA SER A 85 5.86 -16.34 21.45
C SER A 85 6.21 -17.81 21.29
N GLU A 86 7.03 -18.18 20.31
CA GLU A 86 7.43 -19.57 20.03
C GLU A 86 8.93 -19.68 19.99
N ASP A 87 9.46 -20.87 20.34
CA ASP A 87 10.91 -21.15 20.25
C ASP A 87 11.30 -21.54 18.83
N ARG A 88 11.23 -20.59 17.93
CA ARG A 88 11.60 -20.71 16.52
C ARG A 88 11.99 -19.38 15.91
N GLU A 89 12.57 -19.43 14.74
CA GLU A 89 12.74 -18.27 13.88
C GLU A 89 11.41 -17.92 13.18
N GLN A 90 11.10 -16.63 13.08
CA GLN A 90 10.07 -16.09 12.21
C GLN A 90 10.74 -15.42 11.02
N ARG A 91 10.27 -15.72 9.83
CA ARG A 91 10.65 -15.00 8.61
C ARG A 91 9.51 -14.14 8.15
N LEU A 92 9.84 -12.94 7.74
CA LEU A 92 8.90 -12.04 7.11
C LEU A 92 9.52 -11.47 5.83
N ARG A 93 8.68 -11.15 4.85
CA ARG A 93 9.07 -10.36 3.70
C ARG A 93 8.38 -9.03 3.76
N LEU A 94 9.14 -7.96 3.57
CA LEU A 94 8.67 -6.58 3.59
C LEU A 94 8.99 -5.91 2.26
N ILE A 95 7.94 -5.47 1.58
CA ILE A 95 8.04 -4.80 0.28
C ILE A 95 7.45 -3.41 0.40
N PHE A 96 8.10 -2.41 -0.22
CA PHE A 96 7.51 -1.09 -0.42
C PHE A 96 7.26 -0.86 -1.91
N LEU A 97 6.04 -0.47 -2.20
CA LEU A 97 5.56 -0.16 -3.54
C LEU A 97 5.26 1.33 -3.65
N ARG A 98 5.84 1.95 -4.66
CA ARG A 98 5.62 3.34 -4.99
C ARG A 98 4.43 3.48 -5.94
N ALA A 99 3.39 4.20 -5.51
CA ALA A 99 2.30 4.60 -6.39
C ALA A 99 2.61 5.91 -7.13
N SER A 100 3.22 6.87 -6.44
CA SER A 100 3.50 8.20 -6.99
C SER A 100 4.92 8.68 -6.69
N HIS A 101 5.39 8.47 -5.48
CA HIS A 101 6.66 9.00 -5.00
C HIS A 101 7.30 8.12 -3.92
N ASP A 102 8.65 8.15 -3.77
CA ASP A 102 9.39 7.29 -2.82
C ASP A 102 9.07 7.58 -1.35
N HIS A 103 8.51 8.74 -1.04
CA HIS A 103 8.22 9.17 0.32
C HIS A 103 6.75 9.44 0.62
N VAL A 104 5.88 9.48 -0.39
CA VAL A 104 4.45 9.77 -0.25
C VAL A 104 3.65 8.85 -1.16
N GLY A 105 2.53 8.30 -0.67
CA GLY A 105 1.73 7.35 -1.45
C GLY A 105 2.43 6.00 -1.63
N VAL A 106 3.17 5.57 -0.62
CA VAL A 106 3.83 4.26 -0.60
C VAL A 106 2.90 3.24 0.06
N ILE A 107 2.75 2.08 -0.54
CA ILE A 107 2.13 0.91 0.06
C ILE A 107 3.24 -0.01 0.55
N GLY A 108 3.19 -0.38 1.83
CA GLY A 108 4.01 -1.46 2.37
C GLY A 108 3.22 -2.77 2.36
N LEU A 109 3.82 -3.85 1.93
CA LEU A 109 3.28 -5.20 2.09
C LEU A 109 4.17 -5.95 3.08
N ILE A 110 3.57 -6.63 4.04
CA ILE A 110 4.31 -7.48 4.98
C ILE A 110 3.62 -8.83 5.13
N ASP A 111 4.36 -9.88 4.84
CA ASP A 111 3.99 -11.28 5.07
C ASP A 111 4.84 -11.80 6.24
N TYR A 112 4.18 -12.11 7.36
CA TYR A 112 4.87 -12.45 8.61
C TYR A 112 5.37 -13.91 8.68
N GLU A 113 4.89 -14.80 7.83
CA GLU A 113 5.29 -16.22 7.82
C GLU A 113 5.85 -16.63 6.46
N TYR A 114 6.48 -15.69 5.79
CA TYR A 114 7.02 -15.90 4.44
C TYR A 114 8.00 -17.08 4.39
N GLY A 115 7.70 -18.05 3.52
CA GLY A 115 8.51 -19.24 3.33
C GLY A 115 8.27 -20.38 4.35
N TYR A 116 7.24 -20.27 5.20
CA TYR A 116 6.82 -21.32 6.12
C TYR A 116 5.41 -21.84 5.76
N PRO A 117 5.30 -22.77 4.80
CA PRO A 117 3.99 -23.29 4.37
C PRO A 117 3.26 -24.08 5.46
N GLU A 118 3.99 -24.61 6.47
CA GLU A 118 3.45 -25.29 7.65
C GLU A 118 2.82 -24.32 8.67
N HIS A 119 3.11 -23.04 8.59
CA HIS A 119 2.50 -22.00 9.40
C HIS A 119 1.53 -21.20 8.51
N PRO A 120 0.25 -21.61 8.42
CA PRO A 120 -0.72 -20.78 7.73
C PRO A 120 -0.83 -19.48 8.50
N ALA A 121 -0.25 -18.43 7.96
CA ALA A 121 -0.12 -17.12 8.58
C ALA A 121 -1.46 -16.61 9.12
N HIS A 122 -2.58 -17.04 8.54
CA HIS A 122 -3.88 -16.53 8.90
C HIS A 122 -4.98 -17.60 8.75
N SER A 123 -5.32 -18.24 9.87
CA SER A 123 -6.42 -19.21 9.93
C SER A 123 -7.81 -18.57 9.80
N LYS A 124 -7.92 -17.26 10.04
CA LYS A 124 -9.21 -16.55 9.95
C LYS A 124 -9.58 -16.31 8.48
N PRO A 125 -10.85 -16.42 8.11
CA PRO A 125 -11.30 -16.12 6.75
C PRO A 125 -11.03 -14.67 6.37
N ILE A 126 -10.91 -14.42 5.07
CA ILE A 126 -10.82 -13.05 4.53
C ILE A 126 -12.15 -12.35 4.82
N ARG A 127 -12.07 -11.15 5.39
CA ARG A 127 -13.23 -10.32 5.70
C ARG A 127 -13.38 -9.23 4.65
N HIS A 128 -14.62 -9.01 4.25
CA HIS A 128 -14.98 -7.94 3.31
C HIS A 128 -15.92 -6.98 4.03
N GLU A 129 -15.34 -6.09 4.83
CA GLU A 129 -16.06 -5.27 5.80
C GLU A 129 -16.80 -4.07 5.18
N GLY A 130 -16.51 -3.73 3.94
CA GLY A 130 -17.14 -2.60 3.26
C GLY A 130 -16.80 -1.24 3.87
N PHE A 131 -17.75 -0.32 3.77
CA PHE A 131 -17.63 1.03 4.33
C PHE A 131 -18.08 1.05 5.80
N THR A 132 -17.41 0.25 6.63
CA THR A 132 -17.71 0.18 8.07
C THR A 132 -16.65 0.90 8.89
N PRO A 133 -17.03 1.53 10.03
CA PRO A 133 -16.05 2.18 10.90
C PRO A 133 -14.93 1.23 11.33
N GLY A 134 -13.70 1.72 11.27
CA GLY A 134 -12.50 0.94 11.61
C GLY A 134 -11.75 0.38 10.39
N ASN A 135 -12.36 0.36 9.21
CA ASN A 135 -11.70 -0.09 7.99
C ASN A 135 -11.19 1.08 7.16
N PRO A 136 -9.93 1.06 6.71
CA PRO A 136 -9.42 2.04 5.76
C PRO A 136 -9.95 1.74 4.36
N ILE A 137 -10.01 2.77 3.53
CA ILE A 137 -10.20 2.68 2.08
C ILE A 137 -8.91 3.15 1.43
N LEU A 138 -8.34 2.33 0.58
CA LEU A 138 -7.19 2.71 -0.24
C LEU A 138 -7.71 3.36 -1.52
N LEU A 139 -7.63 4.68 -1.59
CA LEU A 139 -8.09 5.42 -2.76
C LEU A 139 -6.90 5.79 -3.65
N PHE A 140 -6.95 5.32 -4.90
CA PHE A 140 -5.97 5.64 -5.94
C PHE A 140 -6.63 6.39 -7.09
N ASN A 141 -5.86 7.28 -7.71
CA ASN A 141 -6.22 7.90 -8.98
C ASN A 141 -5.30 7.38 -10.09
N THR A 142 -5.89 7.16 -11.28
CA THR A 142 -5.15 6.81 -12.50
C THR A 142 -5.72 7.56 -13.68
N GLN A 143 -4.92 7.77 -14.73
CA GLN A 143 -5.39 8.26 -16.02
C GLN A 143 -5.69 7.13 -17.01
N ALA A 144 -5.48 5.86 -16.59
CA ALA A 144 -5.58 4.68 -17.45
C ALA A 144 -6.56 3.63 -16.86
N LEU A 145 -7.69 4.08 -16.28
CA LEU A 145 -8.62 3.17 -15.61
C LEU A 145 -9.21 2.13 -16.59
N ALA A 146 -9.61 2.56 -17.76
CA ALA A 146 -10.19 1.67 -18.77
C ALA A 146 -9.21 0.57 -19.22
N ASP A 147 -7.94 0.92 -19.39
CA ASP A 147 -6.90 -0.02 -19.85
C ASP A 147 -6.50 -1.00 -18.73
N ARG A 148 -6.45 -0.54 -17.48
CA ARG A 148 -6.04 -1.35 -16.33
C ARG A 148 -7.15 -2.24 -15.79
N TRP A 149 -8.39 -1.82 -15.92
CA TRP A 149 -9.53 -2.48 -15.28
C TRP A 149 -9.68 -3.96 -15.63
N PRO A 150 -9.55 -4.40 -16.89
CA PRO A 150 -9.67 -5.82 -17.22
C PRO A 150 -8.65 -6.70 -16.46
N THR A 151 -7.41 -6.24 -16.34
CA THR A 151 -6.35 -6.95 -15.61
C THR A 151 -6.64 -6.98 -14.12
N ILE A 152 -7.07 -5.85 -13.53
CA ILE A 152 -7.42 -5.75 -12.12
C ILE A 152 -8.57 -6.71 -11.79
N ALA A 153 -9.64 -6.67 -12.58
CA ALA A 153 -10.82 -7.50 -12.35
C ALA A 153 -10.54 -9.02 -12.53
N ALA A 154 -9.53 -9.36 -13.32
CA ALA A 154 -9.10 -10.75 -13.57
C ALA A 154 -8.01 -11.22 -12.58
N THR A 155 -7.46 -10.34 -11.74
CA THR A 155 -6.40 -10.70 -10.77
C THR A 155 -6.95 -11.69 -9.74
N PRO A 156 -6.29 -12.83 -9.52
CA PRO A 156 -6.72 -13.82 -8.53
C PRO A 156 -6.86 -13.21 -7.14
N GLY A 157 -7.94 -13.54 -6.44
CA GLY A 157 -8.23 -13.01 -5.10
C GLY A 157 -8.91 -11.64 -5.08
N VAL A 158 -8.90 -10.89 -6.17
CA VAL A 158 -9.65 -9.64 -6.27
C VAL A 158 -11.15 -9.92 -6.32
N LYS A 159 -11.91 -9.20 -5.49
CA LYS A 159 -13.38 -9.28 -5.48
C LYS A 159 -13.99 -7.95 -5.88
N VAL A 160 -14.47 -7.87 -7.11
CA VAL A 160 -15.12 -6.67 -7.63
C VAL A 160 -16.43 -6.39 -6.86
N VAL A 161 -16.52 -5.18 -6.29
CA VAL A 161 -17.75 -4.64 -5.68
C VAL A 161 -18.49 -3.78 -6.70
N LYS A 162 -17.77 -2.96 -7.46
CA LYS A 162 -18.33 -2.06 -8.46
C LYS A 162 -17.33 -1.86 -9.59
N ALA A 163 -17.77 -2.19 -10.81
CA ALA A 163 -17.04 -1.87 -12.02
C ALA A 163 -17.01 -0.34 -12.28
N PRO A 164 -16.06 0.17 -13.08
CA PRO A 164 -15.98 1.58 -13.41
C PRO A 164 -17.31 2.18 -13.85
N GLY A 165 -17.71 3.26 -13.21
CA GLY A 165 -18.94 3.97 -13.50
C GLY A 165 -18.84 5.45 -13.15
N LEU A 166 -19.42 6.30 -14.00
CA LEU A 166 -19.39 7.75 -13.83
C LEU A 166 -20.15 8.17 -12.57
N ARG A 167 -19.55 9.07 -11.81
CA ARG A 167 -20.13 9.78 -10.66
C ARG A 167 -19.84 11.27 -10.81
N THR A 168 -20.76 12.08 -10.28
CA THR A 168 -20.57 13.52 -10.18
C THR A 168 -20.60 13.89 -8.71
N TYR A 169 -19.60 14.66 -8.29
CA TYR A 169 -19.45 15.16 -6.94
C TYR A 169 -19.44 16.68 -6.94
N PRO A 170 -19.96 17.34 -5.90
CA PRO A 170 -19.79 18.78 -5.74
C PRO A 170 -18.31 19.16 -5.76
N GLY A 171 -17.98 20.23 -6.43
CA GLY A 171 -16.63 20.79 -6.43
C GLY A 171 -16.22 21.34 -5.08
N TYR A 172 -14.91 21.49 -4.86
CA TYR A 172 -14.37 22.08 -3.64
C TYR A 172 -14.74 23.57 -3.57
N ASP A 173 -15.06 24.04 -2.37
CA ASP A 173 -15.34 25.46 -2.09
C ASP A 173 -16.42 26.10 -2.99
N GLY A 174 -17.41 25.31 -3.40
CA GLY A 174 -18.46 25.78 -4.31
C GLY A 174 -18.03 25.92 -5.77
N GLY A 175 -16.90 25.34 -6.12
CA GLY A 175 -16.43 25.24 -7.51
C GLY A 175 -17.31 24.31 -8.37
N PRO A 176 -16.98 24.16 -9.67
CA PRO A 176 -17.74 23.33 -10.59
C PRO A 176 -17.71 21.85 -10.16
N ASP A 177 -18.78 21.14 -10.50
CA ASP A 177 -18.89 19.71 -10.24
C ASP A 177 -17.71 18.92 -10.83
N ILE A 178 -17.27 17.90 -10.07
CA ILE A 178 -16.18 17.03 -10.46
C ILE A 178 -16.78 15.70 -10.95
N LYS A 179 -16.48 15.34 -12.20
CA LYS A 179 -16.85 14.05 -12.78
C LYS A 179 -15.74 13.03 -12.58
N VAL A 180 -16.08 11.88 -12.06
CA VAL A 180 -15.11 10.82 -11.73
C VAL A 180 -15.64 9.47 -12.18
N MET A 181 -14.84 8.72 -12.91
CA MET A 181 -15.05 7.28 -13.08
C MET A 181 -14.60 6.58 -11.81
N VAL A 182 -15.50 5.90 -11.12
CA VAL A 182 -15.26 5.26 -9.82
C VAL A 182 -15.39 3.75 -9.97
N SER A 183 -14.40 3.00 -9.49
CA SER A 183 -14.46 1.55 -9.33
C SER A 183 -14.10 1.14 -7.91
N ILE A 184 -14.67 0.04 -7.42
CA ILE A 184 -14.48 -0.44 -6.04
C ILE A 184 -14.26 -1.94 -6.06
N PHE A 185 -13.26 -2.43 -5.36
CA PHE A 185 -12.96 -3.84 -5.21
C PHE A 185 -12.24 -4.12 -3.89
N TYR A 186 -12.24 -5.37 -3.48
CA TYR A 186 -11.37 -5.85 -2.41
C TYR A 186 -10.12 -6.46 -3.03
N ASP A 187 -8.98 -6.21 -2.40
CA ASP A 187 -7.75 -6.89 -2.69
C ASP A 187 -7.77 -8.36 -2.20
N PRO A 188 -6.72 -9.16 -2.46
CA PRO A 188 -6.67 -10.56 -2.05
C PRO A 188 -6.82 -10.80 -0.54
N ASP A 189 -6.52 -9.81 0.30
CA ASP A 189 -6.64 -9.90 1.76
C ASP A 189 -7.91 -9.26 2.34
N GLY A 190 -8.73 -8.64 1.49
CA GLY A 190 -10.00 -8.02 1.87
C GLY A 190 -9.88 -6.53 2.21
N TYR A 191 -8.77 -5.88 1.92
CA TYR A 191 -8.69 -4.43 1.98
C TYR A 191 -9.53 -3.79 0.89
N LEU A 192 -10.33 -2.79 1.26
CA LEU A 192 -11.18 -2.09 0.30
C LEU A 192 -10.35 -1.09 -0.51
N VAL A 193 -10.41 -1.22 -1.82
CA VAL A 193 -9.71 -0.35 -2.76
C VAL A 193 -10.73 0.38 -3.62
N GLU A 194 -10.55 1.67 -3.74
CA GLU A 194 -11.25 2.54 -4.69
C GLU A 194 -10.24 3.05 -5.71
N LEU A 195 -10.44 2.73 -6.99
CA LEU A 195 -9.62 3.22 -8.08
C LEU A 195 -10.44 4.14 -8.97
N ASN A 196 -9.99 5.37 -9.06
CA ASN A 196 -10.70 6.45 -9.71
C ASN A 196 -9.94 7.02 -10.90
N GLN A 197 -10.70 7.61 -11.82
CA GLN A 197 -10.17 8.49 -12.86
C GLN A 197 -10.99 9.77 -12.90
N ILE A 198 -10.35 10.90 -12.63
CA ILE A 198 -10.99 12.21 -12.81
C ILE A 198 -11.18 12.45 -14.30
N VAL A 199 -12.41 12.79 -14.70
CA VAL A 199 -12.74 13.09 -16.09
C VAL A 199 -12.56 14.59 -16.30
N THR A 200 -11.53 14.97 -17.05
CA THR A 200 -11.34 16.36 -17.51
C THR A 200 -12.11 16.55 -18.82
N GLU A 201 -12.85 17.63 -18.92
CA GLU A 201 -13.54 18.04 -20.15
C GLU A 201 -12.54 18.43 -21.23
#